data_33b21349287d834e91911b8fbaf9f8f2
#
_entry.id   33b21349287d834e91911b8fbaf9f8f2
#
_cell.length_a   1.000
_cell.length_b   1.000
_cell.length_c   1.000
_cell.angle_alpha   90.00
_cell.angle_beta   90.00
_cell.angle_gamma   90.00
#
_symmetry.space_group_name_H-M   'P 1'
#
loop_
_entity.id
_entity.type
_entity.pdbx_description
1 polymer ?
#
loop_
_entity_poly.entity_id
_entity_poly.type
_entity_poly.pdbx_seq_one_letter_code
_entity_poly.pdbx_strand_id
1 'polypeptide(L)'
;ARPVGLQRCTQLSPASVDKPLVKKPSIKTAFVCRACGHTASRWMGRCLGCGERNTLEEERVAPTAARSPVGGTEKARPRKLKDIQADDARRIPTGISEFDRALGGGPVAGGVVLLGGEPGIGKSTLVMQAFAALAAQGHSALYITGEESAAQVALRARRLGIPGVDEIHILATTEL
;
A
#
# COMPACT_ATOMS: atom_id res chain seq x y z
N ALA A 1 47.52 44.25 18.52
CA ALA A 1 46.39 44.02 17.69
C ALA A 1 46.83 43.39 16.36
N ARG A 2 46.57 42.10 16.17
CA ARG A 2 46.82 41.39 14.92
C ARG A 2 45.48 41.10 14.26
N PRO A 3 45.29 41.25 12.93
CA PRO A 3 44.03 40.97 12.26
C PRO A 3 43.85 39.46 12.05
N VAL A 4 42.64 38.99 12.34
CA VAL A 4 42.19 37.62 12.13
C VAL A 4 41.94 37.40 10.65
N GLY A 5 42.63 36.40 10.06
CA GLY A 5 42.51 36.04 8.65
C GLY A 5 41.18 35.42 8.32
N LEU A 6 40.54 35.93 7.27
CA LEU A 6 39.36 35.34 6.61
C LEU A 6 39.77 34.05 5.90
N GLN A 7 39.29 32.90 6.43
CA GLN A 7 39.37 31.64 5.72
C GLN A 7 38.31 31.61 4.61
N ARG A 8 38.76 31.38 3.40
CA ARG A 8 37.93 31.21 2.20
C ARG A 8 37.09 29.91 2.33
N CYS A 9 35.79 30.05 2.27
CA CYS A 9 34.89 28.92 2.03
C CYS A 9 35.16 28.33 0.64
N THR A 10 35.68 27.12 0.60
CA THR A 10 35.80 26.33 -0.61
C THR A 10 34.38 25.89 -1.04
N GLN A 11 33.98 26.36 -2.22
CA GLN A 11 32.73 25.96 -2.86
C GLN A 11 32.80 24.47 -3.21
N LEU A 12 31.97 23.67 -2.55
CA LEU A 12 31.68 22.29 -2.96
C LEU A 12 30.72 22.33 -4.16
N SER A 13 31.22 21.91 -5.32
CA SER A 13 30.40 21.65 -6.51
C SER A 13 29.33 20.62 -6.21
N PRO A 14 28.07 20.83 -6.66
CA PRO A 14 27.05 19.80 -6.52
C PRO A 14 27.36 18.61 -7.44
N ALA A 15 27.56 17.45 -6.83
CA ALA A 15 27.65 16.19 -7.55
C ALA A 15 26.35 15.95 -8.32
N SER A 16 26.47 15.73 -9.62
CA SER A 16 25.39 15.33 -10.51
C SER A 16 24.76 14.01 -10.01
N VAL A 17 23.56 14.11 -9.48
CA VAL A 17 22.74 12.97 -9.13
C VAL A 17 22.14 12.45 -10.43
N ASP A 18 22.73 11.39 -10.99
CA ASP A 18 22.13 10.60 -12.06
C ASP A 18 20.81 10.04 -11.56
N LYS A 19 19.70 10.64 -12.01
CA LYS A 19 18.35 10.09 -11.82
C LYS A 19 18.23 8.80 -12.64
N PRO A 20 17.94 7.64 -12.02
CA PRO A 20 17.59 6.46 -12.80
C PRO A 20 16.32 6.77 -13.60
N LEU A 21 16.38 6.62 -14.92
CA LEU A 21 15.23 6.70 -15.82
C LEU A 21 14.27 5.56 -15.45
N VAL A 22 13.27 5.86 -14.61
CA VAL A 22 12.13 4.98 -14.39
C VAL A 22 11.32 4.97 -15.67
N LYS A 23 11.46 3.89 -16.48
CA LYS A 23 10.61 3.66 -17.63
C LYS A 23 9.17 3.59 -17.14
N LYS A 24 8.31 4.54 -17.57
CA LYS A 24 6.87 4.49 -17.32
C LYS A 24 6.33 3.14 -17.80
N PRO A 25 5.55 2.39 -16.99
CA PRO A 25 4.92 1.17 -17.43
C PRO A 25 3.99 1.49 -18.61
N SER A 26 4.22 0.86 -19.76
CA SER A 26 3.31 0.98 -20.90
C SER A 26 2.06 0.18 -20.59
N ILE A 27 0.92 0.84 -20.43
CA ILE A 27 -0.39 0.21 -20.31
C ILE A 27 -0.62 -0.55 -21.61
N LYS A 28 -0.67 -1.88 -21.57
CA LYS A 28 -1.05 -2.70 -22.71
C LYS A 28 -2.56 -2.86 -22.70
N THR A 29 -3.22 -2.35 -23.74
CA THR A 29 -4.64 -2.62 -23.95
C THR A 29 -4.80 -3.98 -24.61
N ALA A 30 -5.74 -4.78 -24.13
CA ALA A 30 -6.16 -6.03 -24.75
C ALA A 30 -7.66 -5.93 -25.05
N PHE A 31 -8.10 -6.67 -26.07
CA PHE A 31 -9.51 -6.71 -26.47
C PHE A 31 -10.06 -8.10 -26.09
N VAL A 32 -11.10 -8.12 -25.27
CA VAL A 32 -11.74 -9.35 -24.78
C VAL A 32 -13.11 -9.51 -25.42
N CYS A 33 -13.42 -10.70 -25.92
CA CYS A 33 -14.71 -11.00 -26.50
C CYS A 33 -15.76 -11.29 -25.41
N ARG A 34 -16.86 -10.55 -25.39
CA ARG A 34 -17.98 -10.77 -24.46
C ARG A 34 -18.64 -12.15 -24.57
N ALA A 35 -18.63 -12.73 -25.78
CA ALA A 35 -19.35 -13.98 -26.03
C ALA A 35 -18.53 -15.23 -25.62
N CYS A 36 -17.20 -15.21 -25.77
CA CYS A 36 -16.37 -16.40 -25.54
C CYS A 36 -15.11 -16.18 -24.71
N GLY A 37 -14.84 -14.95 -24.26
CA GLY A 37 -13.65 -14.64 -23.46
C GLY A 37 -12.33 -14.64 -24.25
N HIS A 38 -12.36 -14.80 -25.57
CA HIS A 38 -11.14 -14.78 -26.40
C HIS A 38 -10.45 -13.41 -26.33
N THR A 39 -9.15 -13.40 -26.09
CA THR A 39 -8.35 -12.18 -25.97
C THR A 39 -7.55 -11.93 -27.24
N ALA A 40 -7.63 -10.69 -27.76
CA ALA A 40 -6.88 -10.24 -28.92
C ALA A 40 -6.01 -9.01 -28.58
N SER A 41 -4.86 -8.87 -29.23
CA SER A 41 -3.96 -7.71 -29.05
C SER A 41 -4.39 -6.44 -29.74
N ARG A 42 -5.42 -6.52 -30.61
CA ARG A 42 -5.98 -5.40 -31.34
C ARG A 42 -7.47 -5.63 -31.59
N TRP A 43 -8.22 -4.56 -31.76
CA TRP A 43 -9.62 -4.65 -32.12
C TRP A 43 -9.79 -5.24 -33.52
N MET A 44 -10.73 -6.17 -33.64
CA MET A 44 -11.13 -6.81 -34.89
C MET A 44 -12.65 -6.83 -34.97
N GLY A 45 -13.24 -6.52 -36.09
CA GLY A 45 -14.68 -6.53 -36.28
C GLY A 45 -15.35 -7.91 -36.13
N ARG A 46 -14.56 -8.99 -36.05
CA ARG A 46 -15.01 -10.36 -35.82
C ARG A 46 -14.07 -11.08 -34.86
N CYS A 47 -14.64 -11.76 -33.87
CA CYS A 47 -13.86 -12.55 -32.92
C CYS A 47 -13.30 -13.80 -33.61
N LEU A 48 -12.01 -14.06 -33.45
CA LEU A 48 -11.37 -15.26 -34.02
C LEU A 48 -11.70 -16.55 -33.23
N GLY A 49 -12.18 -16.43 -32.00
CA GLY A 49 -12.56 -17.58 -31.17
C GLY A 49 -13.94 -18.11 -31.47
N CYS A 50 -14.96 -17.24 -31.53
CA CYS A 50 -16.35 -17.65 -31.74
C CYS A 50 -16.97 -17.18 -33.05
N GLY A 51 -16.30 -16.33 -33.83
CA GLY A 51 -16.80 -15.81 -35.09
C GLY A 51 -17.85 -14.71 -35.00
N GLU A 52 -18.29 -14.31 -33.81
CA GLU A 52 -19.24 -13.25 -33.54
C GLU A 52 -18.67 -11.88 -33.95
N ARG A 53 -19.56 -10.96 -34.42
CA ARG A 53 -19.16 -9.61 -34.84
C ARG A 53 -19.38 -8.61 -33.72
N ASN A 54 -18.50 -7.62 -33.64
CA ASN A 54 -18.56 -6.48 -32.69
C ASN A 54 -18.69 -6.88 -31.21
N THR A 55 -18.06 -8.00 -30.82
CA THR A 55 -18.09 -8.54 -29.44
C THR A 55 -16.77 -8.29 -28.70
N LEU A 56 -15.77 -7.65 -29.33
CA LEU A 56 -14.50 -7.33 -28.72
C LEU A 56 -14.58 -5.97 -28.03
N GLU A 57 -14.35 -5.94 -26.72
CA GLU A 57 -14.27 -4.74 -25.90
C GLU A 57 -12.83 -4.49 -25.46
N GLU A 58 -12.48 -3.21 -25.42
CA GLU A 58 -11.18 -2.79 -24.92
C GLU A 58 -11.13 -2.93 -23.40
N GLU A 59 -10.29 -3.82 -22.93
CA GLU A 59 -9.97 -3.98 -21.51
C GLU A 59 -8.54 -3.48 -21.26
N ARG A 60 -8.39 -2.53 -20.36
CA ARG A 60 -7.08 -2.08 -19.92
C ARG A 60 -6.48 -3.17 -19.03
N VAL A 61 -5.67 -4.02 -19.62
CA VAL A 61 -4.86 -4.94 -18.84
C VAL A 61 -3.76 -4.07 -18.20
N ALA A 62 -3.97 -3.68 -16.95
CA ALA A 62 -2.86 -3.22 -16.14
C ALA A 62 -1.76 -4.29 -16.29
N PRO A 63 -0.50 -3.92 -16.60
CA PRO A 63 0.56 -4.91 -16.59
C PRO A 63 0.43 -5.60 -15.23
N THR A 64 0.15 -6.88 -15.24
CA THR A 64 0.39 -7.70 -14.07
C THR A 64 1.88 -7.51 -13.80
N ALA A 65 2.19 -6.47 -13.02
CA ALA A 65 3.47 -6.38 -12.37
C ALA A 65 3.59 -7.76 -11.75
N ALA A 66 4.57 -8.53 -12.23
CA ALA A 66 4.86 -9.82 -11.65
C ALA A 66 4.89 -9.52 -10.15
N ARG A 67 3.85 -10.00 -9.45
CA ARG A 67 3.80 -9.87 -7.99
C ARG A 67 5.06 -10.58 -7.57
N SER A 68 6.09 -9.79 -7.28
CA SER A 68 7.25 -10.33 -6.58
C SER A 68 6.67 -11.00 -5.35
N PRO A 69 6.84 -12.31 -5.19
CA PRO A 69 6.30 -12.98 -4.02
C PRO A 69 6.99 -12.34 -2.82
N VAL A 70 6.23 -11.55 -2.08
CA VAL A 70 6.65 -11.06 -0.76
C VAL A 70 6.73 -12.29 0.13
N GLY A 71 7.95 -12.71 0.43
CA GLY A 71 8.20 -13.93 1.21
C GLY A 71 8.38 -15.15 0.30
N GLY A 72 9.54 -15.79 0.37
CA GLY A 72 9.99 -16.92 -0.45
C GLY A 72 8.89 -17.92 -0.75
N THR A 73 8.59 -18.09 -2.02
CA THR A 73 7.72 -19.16 -2.50
C THR A 73 8.45 -20.50 -2.39
N GLU A 74 8.52 -21.03 -1.20
CA GLU A 74 8.52 -22.46 -1.07
C GLU A 74 7.23 -22.94 -1.74
N LYS A 75 7.34 -23.71 -2.82
CA LYS A 75 6.16 -24.21 -3.56
C LYS A 75 5.18 -24.77 -2.54
N ALA A 76 4.01 -24.16 -2.43
CA ALA A 76 3.01 -24.52 -1.43
C ALA A 76 2.67 -26.01 -1.56
N ARG A 77 3.20 -26.83 -0.66
CA ARG A 77 2.89 -28.26 -0.56
C ARG A 77 2.01 -28.48 0.67
N PRO A 78 0.97 -29.32 0.56
CA PRO A 78 0.18 -29.67 1.74
C PRO A 78 1.08 -30.26 2.82
N ARG A 79 1.01 -29.71 4.05
CA ARG A 79 1.73 -30.18 5.24
C ARG A 79 0.72 -30.58 6.30
N LYS A 80 1.02 -31.58 7.10
CA LYS A 80 0.16 -31.94 8.23
C LYS A 80 0.26 -30.84 9.29
N LEU A 81 -0.86 -30.50 9.92
CA LEU A 81 -0.92 -29.44 10.94
C LEU A 81 0.08 -29.67 12.08
N LYS A 82 0.28 -30.92 12.48
CA LYS A 82 1.26 -31.31 13.52
C LYS A 82 2.73 -30.99 13.16
N ASP A 83 3.03 -30.87 11.86
CA ASP A 83 4.38 -30.62 11.35
C ASP A 83 4.62 -29.11 11.13
N ILE A 84 3.60 -28.27 11.42
CA ILE A 84 3.68 -26.82 11.37
C ILE A 84 4.02 -26.35 12.77
N GLN A 85 5.25 -25.84 12.95
CA GLN A 85 5.57 -25.10 14.16
C GLN A 85 4.80 -23.78 14.05
N ALA A 86 3.75 -23.64 14.85
CA ALA A 86 3.13 -22.36 15.11
C ALA A 86 4.11 -21.60 16.00
N ASP A 87 5.07 -20.91 15.41
CA ASP A 87 5.65 -19.77 16.07
C ASP A 87 4.47 -18.90 16.49
N ASP A 88 4.32 -18.68 17.80
CA ASP A 88 3.29 -17.78 18.30
C ASP A 88 3.44 -16.47 17.55
N ALA A 89 2.52 -16.23 16.59
CA ALA A 89 2.59 -15.08 15.71
C ALA A 89 2.61 -13.85 16.61
N ARG A 90 3.80 -13.24 16.74
CA ARG A 90 4.06 -12.17 17.69
C ARG A 90 3.05 -11.08 17.48
N ARG A 91 2.18 -10.88 18.44
CA ARG A 91 1.18 -9.83 18.42
C ARG A 91 1.82 -8.50 18.74
N ILE A 92 1.33 -7.45 18.13
CA ILE A 92 1.84 -6.10 18.29
C ILE A 92 0.73 -5.30 18.98
N PRO A 93 0.75 -5.13 20.32
CA PRO A 93 -0.31 -4.41 20.99
C PRO A 93 -0.31 -2.94 20.57
N THR A 94 -1.50 -2.42 20.26
CA THR A 94 -1.68 -1.01 19.90
C THR A 94 -1.74 -0.09 21.12
N GLY A 95 -1.94 -0.68 22.33
CA GLY A 95 -2.17 0.08 23.55
C GLY A 95 -3.62 0.55 23.73
N ILE A 96 -4.51 0.27 22.77
CA ILE A 96 -5.95 0.49 22.88
C ILE A 96 -6.57 -0.80 23.41
N SER A 97 -6.83 -0.87 24.71
CA SER A 97 -7.15 -2.12 25.43
C SER A 97 -8.29 -2.93 24.79
N GLU A 98 -9.41 -2.24 24.45
CA GLU A 98 -10.57 -2.91 23.86
C GLU A 98 -10.33 -3.38 22.42
N PHE A 99 -9.55 -2.63 21.65
CA PHE A 99 -9.16 -3.00 20.31
C PHE A 99 -8.20 -4.21 20.34
N ASP A 100 -7.20 -4.15 21.20
CA ASP A 100 -6.25 -5.25 21.38
C ASP A 100 -6.96 -6.49 21.90
N ARG A 101 -7.90 -6.35 22.85
CA ARG A 101 -8.74 -7.45 23.35
C ARG A 101 -9.54 -8.11 22.24
N ALA A 102 -10.17 -7.31 21.36
CA ALA A 102 -10.94 -7.81 20.22
C ALA A 102 -10.05 -8.57 19.22
N LEU A 103 -8.79 -8.16 19.07
CA LEU A 103 -7.79 -8.82 18.22
C LEU A 103 -7.02 -9.94 18.91
N GLY A 104 -7.36 -10.27 20.17
CA GLY A 104 -6.69 -11.32 20.94
C GLY A 104 -5.26 -10.93 21.37
N GLY A 105 -5.00 -9.65 21.61
CA GLY A 105 -3.71 -9.09 22.07
C GLY A 105 -3.01 -8.19 21.05
N GLY A 106 -3.67 -7.82 19.96
CA GLY A 106 -3.17 -6.91 18.93
C GLY A 106 -3.01 -7.55 17.55
N PRO A 107 -2.72 -6.75 16.51
CA PRO A 107 -2.45 -7.23 15.16
C PRO A 107 -1.28 -8.22 15.11
N VAL A 108 -1.31 -9.13 14.15
CA VAL A 108 -0.22 -10.06 13.86
C VAL A 108 0.43 -9.74 12.52
N ALA A 109 1.71 -10.02 12.38
CA ALA A 109 2.42 -9.84 11.12
C ALA A 109 1.76 -10.66 9.99
N GLY A 110 1.48 -10.00 8.84
CA GLY A 110 0.78 -10.62 7.70
C GLY A 110 -0.73 -10.80 7.91
N GLY A 111 -1.29 -10.43 9.06
CA GLY A 111 -2.73 -10.48 9.32
C GLY A 111 -3.48 -9.36 8.60
N VAL A 112 -4.75 -9.63 8.26
CA VAL A 112 -5.68 -8.64 7.70
C VAL A 112 -6.83 -8.45 8.68
N VAL A 113 -7.14 -7.20 9.02
CA VAL A 113 -8.23 -6.83 9.91
C VAL A 113 -9.26 -6.03 9.12
N LEU A 114 -10.51 -6.50 9.08
CA LEU A 114 -11.63 -5.76 8.50
C LEU A 114 -12.41 -5.07 9.63
N LEU A 115 -12.48 -3.74 9.58
CA LEU A 115 -13.24 -2.93 10.52
C LEU A 115 -14.55 -2.46 9.87
N GLY A 116 -15.65 -3.12 10.19
CA GLY A 116 -17.00 -2.79 9.73
C GLY A 116 -17.76 -1.90 10.70
N GLY A 117 -18.82 -1.22 10.22
CA GLY A 117 -19.73 -0.42 11.04
C GLY A 117 -20.39 0.70 10.24
N GLU A 118 -21.38 1.38 10.84
CA GLU A 118 -22.11 2.47 10.21
C GLU A 118 -21.21 3.68 9.90
N PRO A 119 -21.57 4.50 8.90
CA PRO A 119 -20.93 5.79 8.67
C PRO A 119 -20.93 6.66 9.93
N GLY A 120 -19.83 7.36 10.20
CA GLY A 120 -19.73 8.28 11.33
C GLY A 120 -19.43 7.65 12.71
N ILE A 121 -19.45 6.32 12.86
CA ILE A 121 -19.23 5.65 14.17
C ILE A 121 -17.78 5.79 14.71
N GLY A 122 -16.87 6.34 13.92
CA GLY A 122 -15.49 6.56 14.38
C GLY A 122 -14.45 5.56 13.86
N LYS A 123 -14.77 4.71 12.86
CA LYS A 123 -13.81 3.73 12.29
C LYS A 123 -12.47 4.35 11.91
N SER A 124 -12.49 5.40 11.11
CA SER A 124 -11.27 6.08 10.64
C SER A 124 -10.51 6.74 11.79
N THR A 125 -11.20 7.17 12.84
CA THR A 125 -10.59 7.72 14.06
C THR A 125 -9.87 6.62 14.84
N LEU A 126 -10.51 5.48 15.04
CA LEU A 126 -9.90 4.32 15.70
C LEU A 126 -8.67 3.82 14.95
N VAL A 127 -8.75 3.68 13.61
CA VAL A 127 -7.60 3.29 12.79
C VAL A 127 -6.46 4.29 12.94
N MET A 128 -6.75 5.59 12.91
CA MET A 128 -5.74 6.63 13.10
C MET A 128 -5.06 6.54 14.48
N GLN A 129 -5.83 6.31 15.53
CA GLN A 129 -5.31 6.12 16.89
C GLN A 129 -4.42 4.89 16.98
N ALA A 130 -4.84 3.76 16.40
CA ALA A 130 -4.04 2.53 16.37
C ALA A 130 -2.72 2.73 15.60
N PHE A 131 -2.76 3.41 14.45
CA PHE A 131 -1.57 3.69 13.65
C PHE A 131 -0.61 4.65 14.38
N ALA A 132 -1.12 5.69 15.03
CA ALA A 132 -0.31 6.60 15.82
C ALA A 132 0.37 5.88 16.99
N ALA A 133 -0.36 5.01 17.68
CA ALA A 133 0.19 4.23 18.77
C ALA A 133 1.27 3.25 18.31
N LEU A 134 1.10 2.61 17.15
CA LEU A 134 2.12 1.75 16.54
C LEU A 134 3.34 2.56 16.06
N ALA A 135 3.12 3.73 15.45
CA ALA A 135 4.19 4.62 15.02
C ALA A 135 5.01 5.13 16.21
N ALA A 136 4.36 5.47 17.32
CA ALA A 136 5.05 5.85 18.58
C ALA A 136 5.90 4.73 19.16
N GLN A 137 5.62 3.45 18.84
CA GLN A 137 6.42 2.29 19.19
C GLN A 137 7.55 2.00 18.18
N GLY A 138 7.70 2.84 17.13
CA GLY A 138 8.73 2.69 16.10
C GLY A 138 8.33 1.79 14.92
N HIS A 139 7.06 1.41 14.80
CA HIS A 139 6.55 0.69 13.63
C HIS A 139 6.22 1.66 12.49
N SER A 140 6.56 1.29 11.25
CA SER A 140 6.14 2.05 10.08
C SER A 140 4.64 1.90 9.85
N ALA A 141 3.91 3.01 9.78
CA ALA A 141 2.49 3.06 9.49
C ALA A 141 2.22 3.80 8.17
N LEU A 142 1.43 3.21 7.28
CA LEU A 142 0.99 3.83 6.04
C LEU A 142 -0.54 3.87 6.00
N TYR A 143 -1.09 5.08 5.99
CA TYR A 143 -2.52 5.32 5.86
C TYR A 143 -2.88 5.60 4.41
N ILE A 144 -3.66 4.71 3.79
CA ILE A 144 -4.12 4.87 2.40
C ILE A 144 -5.58 5.28 2.43
N THR A 145 -5.94 6.32 1.68
CA THR A 145 -7.32 6.82 1.57
C THR A 145 -7.71 7.09 0.12
N GLY A 146 -8.91 6.65 -0.26
CA GLY A 146 -9.52 6.95 -1.56
C GLY A 146 -10.64 8.00 -1.49
N GLU A 147 -11.09 8.37 -0.28
CA GLU A 147 -12.24 9.26 -0.08
C GLU A 147 -11.83 10.66 0.39
N GLU A 148 -10.77 10.76 1.19
CA GLU A 148 -10.33 12.02 1.79
C GLU A 148 -8.98 12.48 1.21
N SER A 149 -8.81 13.80 1.07
CA SER A 149 -7.50 14.35 0.72
C SER A 149 -6.50 14.23 1.88
N ALA A 150 -5.20 14.18 1.57
CA ALA A 150 -4.15 14.14 2.58
C ALA A 150 -4.25 15.31 3.58
N ALA A 151 -4.66 16.51 3.12
CA ALA A 151 -4.85 17.68 3.98
C ALA A 151 -5.99 17.48 5.00
N GLN A 152 -7.12 16.88 4.60
CA GLN A 152 -8.24 16.59 5.49
C GLN A 152 -7.85 15.54 6.53
N VAL A 153 -7.15 14.48 6.13
CA VAL A 153 -6.62 13.47 7.05
C VAL A 153 -5.65 14.11 8.05
N ALA A 154 -4.73 14.96 7.60
CA ALA A 154 -3.77 15.64 8.46
C ALA A 154 -4.45 16.58 9.47
N LEU A 155 -5.48 17.35 9.06
CA LEU A 155 -6.27 18.19 9.97
C LEU A 155 -6.95 17.36 11.05
N ARG A 156 -7.56 16.23 10.68
CA ARG A 156 -8.19 15.30 11.62
C ARG A 156 -7.17 14.71 12.58
N ALA A 157 -6.02 14.25 12.08
CA ALA A 157 -4.94 13.68 12.88
C ALA A 157 -4.44 14.66 13.95
N ARG A 158 -4.16 15.90 13.57
CA ARG A 158 -3.72 16.96 14.49
C ARG A 158 -4.77 17.27 15.57
N ARG A 159 -6.07 17.29 15.22
CA ARG A 159 -7.15 17.51 16.16
C ARG A 159 -7.22 16.42 17.24
N LEU A 160 -6.80 15.20 16.93
CA LEU A 160 -6.78 14.09 17.89
C LEU A 160 -5.67 14.25 18.93
N GLY A 161 -4.61 15.03 18.65
CA GLY A 161 -3.52 15.32 19.59
C GLY A 161 -2.79 14.08 20.09
N ILE A 162 -2.75 13.00 19.28
CA ILE A 162 -2.22 11.70 19.70
C ILE A 162 -0.72 11.65 19.41
N PRO A 163 0.12 11.22 20.36
CA PRO A 163 1.54 10.98 20.11
C PRO A 163 1.76 10.00 18.96
N GLY A 164 2.74 10.27 18.08
CA GLY A 164 3.07 9.42 16.95
C GLY A 164 2.26 9.70 15.66
N VAL A 165 1.28 10.61 15.69
CA VAL A 165 0.49 10.98 14.49
C VAL A 165 1.37 11.53 13.37
N ASP A 166 2.39 12.30 13.69
CA ASP A 166 3.29 12.94 12.73
C ASP A 166 4.21 11.95 12.00
N GLU A 167 4.36 10.73 12.54
CA GLU A 167 5.19 9.65 11.96
C GLU A 167 4.40 8.77 10.98
N ILE A 168 3.09 9.01 10.79
CA ILE A 168 2.25 8.24 9.88
C ILE A 168 2.44 8.73 8.45
N HIS A 169 2.79 7.82 7.53
CA HIS A 169 2.82 8.11 6.11
C HIS A 169 1.39 8.10 5.53
N ILE A 170 1.07 9.05 4.65
CA ILE A 170 -0.26 9.17 4.04
C ILE A 170 -0.13 9.05 2.52
N LEU A 171 -0.98 8.20 1.92
CA LEU A 171 -1.16 8.09 0.48
C LEU A 171 -2.64 8.32 0.15
N ALA A 172 -2.96 9.47 -0.46
CA ALA A 172 -4.29 9.76 -0.97
C ALA A 172 -4.33 9.41 -2.46
N THR A 173 -5.09 8.36 -2.83
CA THR A 173 -5.24 7.90 -4.20
C THR A 173 -6.58 7.21 -4.39
N THR A 174 -7.19 7.39 -5.55
CA THR A 174 -8.38 6.63 -5.99
C THR A 174 -8.01 5.44 -6.89
N GLU A 175 -6.73 5.30 -7.24
CA GLU A 175 -6.19 4.20 -8.05
C GLU A 175 -5.33 3.30 -7.15
N LEU A 176 -5.76 2.08 -6.94
CA LEU A 176 -5.03 1.02 -6.22
C LEU A 176 -4.64 -0.11 -7.16
#